data_422041835dc971b260d76b6e2de4fb6e
#
_entry.id   422041835dc971b260d76b6e2de4fb6e
#
_cell.length_a   1.000
_cell.length_b   1.000
_cell.length_c   1.000
_cell.angle_alpha   90.00
_cell.angle_beta   90.00
_cell.angle_gamma   90.00
#
_symmetry.space_group_name_H-M   'P 1'
#
loop_
_entity.id
_entity.type
_entity.pdbx_description
1 polymer ?
#
loop_
_entity_poly.entity_id
_entity_poly.type
_entity_poly.pdbx_seq_one_letter_code
_entity_poly.pdbx_strand_id
1 'polypeptide(L)'
;MTKPQAAFLTAAKDLLGPKGWSEDPEQLDKVATPWRGAYQGETPFLARPAGTQEAAALVKLCAAHHVALTPQGGNTGLVDAGTPHGEIVVSMTRMHAVRSVDQFNNSLVIEAGAPLVTAQQAAED
;
A
#
# COMPACT_ATOMS: atom_id res chain seq x y z
N MET A 1 -3.57 -19.94 -1.35
CA MET A 1 -2.63 -19.16 -0.53
C MET A 1 -2.93 -19.31 0.94
N THR A 2 -1.90 -19.45 1.76
CA THR A 2 -2.05 -19.66 3.20
C THR A 2 -2.36 -18.34 3.89
N LYS A 3 -3.33 -18.30 4.78
CA LYS A 3 -3.58 -17.11 5.62
C LYS A 3 -2.35 -16.78 6.46
N PRO A 4 -2.06 -15.49 6.69
CA PRO A 4 -0.96 -15.11 7.58
C PRO A 4 -1.13 -15.72 8.97
N GLN A 5 -0.03 -16.21 9.51
CA GLN A 5 -0.03 -16.78 10.86
C GLN A 5 -0.20 -15.68 11.92
N ALA A 6 -0.74 -16.05 13.09
CA ALA A 6 -0.95 -15.13 14.20
C ALA A 6 0.33 -14.38 14.62
N ALA A 7 1.48 -15.06 14.57
CA ALA A 7 2.77 -14.45 14.89
C ALA A 7 3.13 -13.30 13.93
N PHE A 8 2.88 -13.48 12.63
CA PHE A 8 3.06 -12.41 11.64
C PHE A 8 2.13 -11.24 11.93
N LEU A 9 0.84 -11.51 12.12
CA LEU A 9 -0.16 -10.46 12.36
C LEU A 9 0.17 -9.62 13.60
N THR A 10 0.58 -10.26 14.68
CA THR A 10 1.00 -9.57 15.90
C THR A 10 2.21 -8.66 15.64
N ALA A 11 3.24 -9.20 14.98
CA ALA A 11 4.43 -8.42 14.66
C ALA A 11 4.15 -7.26 13.70
N ALA A 12 3.30 -7.47 12.71
CA ALA A 12 2.90 -6.43 11.76
C ALA A 12 2.11 -5.30 12.43
N LYS A 13 1.19 -5.65 13.33
CA LYS A 13 0.41 -4.68 14.10
C LYS A 13 1.30 -3.84 15.02
N ASP A 14 2.25 -4.46 15.70
CA ASP A 14 3.22 -3.77 16.55
C ASP A 14 4.12 -2.83 15.74
N LEU A 15 4.58 -3.29 14.58
CA LEU A 15 5.42 -2.50 13.68
C LEU A 15 4.69 -1.25 13.16
N LEU A 16 3.46 -1.42 12.72
CA LEU A 16 2.69 -0.37 12.02
C LEU A 16 1.97 0.59 12.98
N GLY A 17 1.69 0.15 14.20
CA GLY A 17 0.88 0.90 15.15
C GLY A 17 -0.60 0.95 14.78
N PRO A 18 -1.46 1.50 15.66
CA PRO A 18 -2.92 1.37 15.52
C PRO A 18 -3.51 2.07 14.30
N LYS A 19 -2.82 3.07 13.73
CA LYS A 19 -3.25 3.76 12.51
C LYS A 19 -2.71 3.12 11.23
N GLY A 20 -1.80 2.16 11.35
CA GLY A 20 -1.07 1.58 10.23
C GLY A 20 -1.64 0.27 9.71
N TRP A 21 -2.73 -0.23 10.24
CA TRP A 21 -3.31 -1.50 9.78
C TRP A 21 -4.83 -1.56 9.99
N SER A 22 -5.47 -2.50 9.31
CA SER A 22 -6.89 -2.79 9.50
C SER A 22 -7.20 -4.25 9.18
N GLU A 23 -8.11 -4.83 9.96
CA GLU A 23 -8.78 -6.11 9.68
C GLU A 23 -10.31 -5.91 9.56
N ASP A 24 -10.76 -4.66 9.50
CA ASP A 24 -12.17 -4.32 9.34
C ASP A 24 -12.67 -4.80 7.97
N PRO A 25 -13.70 -5.67 7.93
CA PRO A 25 -14.22 -6.22 6.68
C PRO A 25 -14.60 -5.19 5.62
N GLU A 26 -15.16 -4.06 6.03
CA GLU A 26 -15.52 -2.98 5.10
C GLU A 26 -14.29 -2.35 4.43
N GLN A 27 -13.25 -2.10 5.21
CA GLN A 27 -12.00 -1.57 4.69
C GLN A 27 -11.26 -2.58 3.81
N LEU A 28 -11.29 -3.86 4.17
CA LEU A 28 -10.69 -4.93 3.39
C LEU A 28 -11.39 -5.10 2.04
N ASP A 29 -12.71 -5.07 2.02
CA ASP A 29 -13.50 -5.14 0.79
C ASP A 29 -13.21 -3.97 -0.14
N LYS A 30 -13.11 -2.78 0.42
CA LYS A 30 -12.81 -1.55 -0.34
C LYS A 30 -11.47 -1.62 -1.08
N VAL A 31 -10.42 -2.11 -0.43
CA VAL A 31 -9.10 -2.25 -1.07
C VAL A 31 -9.00 -3.47 -1.98
N ALA A 32 -9.88 -4.46 -1.81
CA ALA A 32 -9.93 -5.65 -2.64
C ALA A 32 -10.73 -5.44 -3.93
N THR A 33 -11.45 -4.32 -4.06
CA THR A 33 -12.27 -4.01 -5.22
C THR A 33 -11.70 -2.78 -5.95
N PRO A 34 -11.24 -2.91 -7.22
CA PRO A 34 -10.77 -1.77 -7.99
C PRO A 34 -11.92 -0.79 -8.29
N TRP A 35 -11.59 0.47 -8.52
CA TRP A 35 -12.57 1.54 -8.66
C TRP A 35 -13.59 1.30 -9.79
N ARG A 36 -13.22 0.57 -10.83
CA ARG A 36 -14.16 0.18 -11.90
C ARG A 36 -14.99 -1.06 -11.59
N GLY A 37 -14.70 -1.77 -10.51
CA GLY A 37 -15.42 -2.98 -10.12
C GLY A 37 -15.31 -4.13 -11.11
N ALA A 38 -14.34 -4.10 -12.04
CA ALA A 38 -14.16 -5.14 -13.05
C ALA A 38 -13.63 -6.45 -12.46
N TYR A 39 -12.95 -6.37 -11.32
CA TYR A 39 -12.37 -7.51 -10.62
C TYR A 39 -12.85 -7.49 -9.17
N GLN A 40 -12.91 -8.65 -8.55
CA GLN A 40 -13.20 -8.81 -7.15
C GLN A 40 -12.15 -9.69 -6.51
N GLY A 41 -11.38 -9.12 -5.61
CA GLY A 41 -10.36 -9.83 -4.86
C GLY A 41 -10.75 -10.08 -3.42
N GLU A 42 -9.79 -10.54 -2.65
CA GLU A 42 -9.91 -10.73 -1.21
C GLU A 42 -8.55 -10.52 -0.53
N THR A 43 -8.57 -10.00 0.67
CA THR A 43 -7.37 -9.82 1.49
C THR A 43 -7.71 -10.05 2.97
N PRO A 44 -6.82 -10.71 3.72
CA PRO A 44 -7.01 -10.89 5.15
C PRO A 44 -6.54 -9.71 6.01
N PHE A 45 -5.75 -8.79 5.43
CA PHE A 45 -5.10 -7.74 6.21
C PHE A 45 -4.70 -6.57 5.32
N LEU A 46 -4.95 -5.37 5.81
CA LEU A 46 -4.52 -4.12 5.18
C LEU A 46 -3.41 -3.49 6.02
N ALA A 47 -2.25 -3.27 5.40
CA ALA A 47 -1.13 -2.55 5.99
C ALA A 47 -0.98 -1.18 5.33
N ARG A 48 -0.73 -0.15 6.13
CA ARG A 48 -0.53 1.23 5.69
C ARG A 48 0.73 1.81 6.34
N PRO A 49 1.92 1.49 5.81
CA PRO A 49 3.16 2.03 6.36
C PRO A 49 3.20 3.55 6.26
N ALA A 50 3.76 4.20 7.28
CA ALA A 50 3.85 5.66 7.36
C ALA A 50 5.04 6.24 6.59
N GLY A 51 6.02 5.41 6.26
CA GLY A 51 7.24 5.84 5.58
C GLY A 51 8.07 4.66 5.10
N THR A 52 9.18 4.98 4.44
CA THR A 52 10.08 4.00 3.83
C THR A 52 10.61 2.97 4.83
N GLN A 53 10.96 3.38 6.05
CA GLN A 53 11.49 2.47 7.06
C GLN A 53 10.46 1.43 7.51
N GLU A 54 9.22 1.84 7.76
CA GLU A 54 8.13 0.92 8.09
C GLU A 54 7.81 -0.01 6.91
N ALA A 55 7.78 0.52 5.69
CA ALA A 55 7.54 -0.28 4.50
C ALA A 55 8.64 -1.34 4.31
N ALA A 56 9.91 -0.97 4.47
CA ALA A 56 11.03 -1.89 4.37
C ALA A 56 10.99 -2.97 5.47
N ALA A 57 10.69 -2.59 6.70
CA ALA A 57 10.56 -3.53 7.81
C ALA A 57 9.39 -4.51 7.60
N LEU A 58 8.26 -4.01 7.08
CA LEU A 58 7.10 -4.84 6.75
C LEU A 58 7.44 -5.87 5.66
N VAL A 59 8.13 -5.47 4.60
CA VAL A 59 8.54 -6.38 3.53
C VAL A 59 9.48 -7.47 4.06
N LYS A 60 10.43 -7.12 4.92
CA LYS A 60 11.30 -8.09 5.58
C LYS A 60 10.51 -9.07 6.45
N LEU A 61 9.52 -8.56 7.17
CA LEU A 61 8.65 -9.40 7.99
C LEU A 61 7.83 -10.38 7.13
N CYS A 62 7.28 -9.89 6.01
CA CYS A 62 6.58 -10.72 5.05
C CYS A 62 7.48 -11.84 4.51
N ALA A 63 8.72 -11.50 4.14
CA ALA A 63 9.69 -12.49 3.65
C ALA A 63 10.01 -13.55 4.71
N ALA A 64 10.24 -13.13 5.96
CA ALA A 64 10.57 -14.03 7.06
C ALA A 64 9.44 -15.02 7.39
N HIS A 65 8.19 -14.60 7.20
CA HIS A 65 7.00 -15.41 7.48
C HIS A 65 6.36 -16.03 6.22
N HIS A 66 6.99 -15.88 5.05
CA HIS A 66 6.45 -16.35 3.77
C HIS A 66 5.04 -15.83 3.47
N VAL A 67 4.79 -14.56 3.78
CA VAL A 67 3.52 -13.88 3.53
C VAL A 67 3.61 -13.12 2.21
N ALA A 68 2.73 -13.44 1.28
CA ALA A 68 2.62 -12.70 0.01
C ALA A 68 1.92 -11.35 0.23
N LEU A 69 2.34 -10.34 -0.52
CA LEU A 69 1.76 -9.00 -0.43
C LEU A 69 1.47 -8.41 -1.82
N THR A 70 0.44 -7.56 -1.87
CA THR A 70 0.09 -6.79 -3.06
C THR A 70 0.24 -5.31 -2.72
N PRO A 71 1.16 -4.57 -3.37
CA PRO A 71 1.28 -3.13 -3.16
C PRO A 71 0.13 -2.40 -3.87
N GLN A 72 -0.38 -1.35 -3.25
CA GLN A 72 -1.49 -0.58 -3.79
C GLN A 72 -1.30 0.91 -3.50
N GLY A 73 -1.52 1.76 -4.53
CA GLY A 73 -1.60 3.20 -4.39
C GLY A 73 -3.06 3.65 -4.32
N GLY A 74 -3.52 4.40 -5.31
CA GLY A 74 -4.89 4.91 -5.38
C GLY A 74 -5.96 3.90 -5.82
N ASN A 75 -5.56 2.69 -6.14
CA ASN A 75 -6.44 1.61 -6.60
C ASN A 75 -7.22 1.95 -7.88
N THR A 76 -6.60 2.68 -8.79
CA THR A 76 -7.20 3.12 -10.06
C THR A 76 -6.70 2.34 -11.28
N GLY A 77 -5.91 1.29 -11.09
CA GLY A 77 -5.37 0.45 -12.16
C GLY A 77 -6.46 -0.30 -12.92
N LEU A 78 -6.18 -0.59 -14.19
CA LEU A 78 -7.13 -1.23 -15.10
C LEU A 78 -6.78 -2.67 -15.46
N VAL A 79 -5.64 -3.19 -14.95
CA VAL A 79 -5.07 -4.47 -15.35
C VAL A 79 -4.95 -5.48 -14.21
N ASP A 80 -5.71 -5.29 -13.15
CA ASP A 80 -5.78 -6.17 -11.98
C ASP A 80 -4.48 -6.27 -11.14
N ALA A 81 -3.50 -5.43 -11.41
CA ALA A 81 -2.21 -5.50 -10.72
C ALA A 81 -2.29 -5.17 -9.21
N GLY A 82 -3.25 -4.33 -8.82
CA GLY A 82 -3.45 -3.93 -7.43
C GLY A 82 -4.53 -4.71 -6.69
N THR A 83 -5.16 -5.68 -7.33
CA THR A 83 -6.23 -6.48 -6.72
C THR A 83 -5.63 -7.70 -6.00
N PRO A 84 -5.82 -7.84 -4.67
CA PRO A 84 -5.30 -8.98 -3.95
C PRO A 84 -6.16 -10.24 -4.19
N HIS A 85 -5.51 -11.38 -4.22
CA HIS A 85 -6.14 -12.70 -4.32
C HIS A 85 -5.68 -13.60 -3.17
N GLY A 86 -5.85 -13.11 -1.94
CA GLY A 86 -5.43 -13.77 -0.71
C GLY A 86 -4.17 -13.17 -0.08
N GLU A 87 -3.42 -12.33 -0.81
CA GLU A 87 -2.28 -11.60 -0.28
C GLU A 87 -2.75 -10.51 0.71
N ILE A 88 -1.87 -10.08 1.59
CA ILE A 88 -2.11 -8.84 2.33
C ILE A 88 -1.97 -7.64 1.37
N VAL A 89 -2.73 -6.59 1.60
CA VAL A 89 -2.57 -5.34 0.86
C VAL A 89 -1.62 -4.42 1.62
N VAL A 90 -0.62 -3.90 0.91
CA VAL A 90 0.26 -2.85 1.42
C VAL A 90 -0.10 -1.55 0.71
N SER A 91 -0.93 -0.74 1.37
CA SER A 91 -1.37 0.54 0.83
C SER A 91 -0.33 1.61 1.09
N MET A 92 0.06 2.34 0.05
CA MET A 92 1.03 3.43 0.12
C MET A 92 0.38 4.79 0.42
N THR A 93 -0.92 4.83 0.72
CA THR A 93 -1.68 6.09 0.84
C THR A 93 -1.19 7.04 1.93
N ARG A 94 -0.49 6.55 2.96
CA ARG A 94 0.14 7.39 3.99
C ARG A 94 1.49 7.96 3.55
N MET A 95 2.06 7.47 2.45
CA MET A 95 3.34 7.90 1.88
C MET A 95 3.05 8.76 0.64
N HIS A 96 2.79 10.04 0.85
CA HIS A 96 2.33 10.94 -0.22
C HIS A 96 3.11 12.26 -0.32
N ALA A 97 4.34 12.28 0.19
CA ALA A 97 5.17 13.49 0.16
C ALA A 97 5.87 13.69 -1.19
N VAL A 98 5.92 14.94 -1.63
CA VAL A 98 6.84 15.38 -2.69
C VAL A 98 8.20 15.61 -2.04
N ARG A 99 9.22 14.85 -2.45
CA ARG A 99 10.56 14.91 -1.85
C ARG A 99 11.43 15.97 -2.48
N SER A 100 11.38 16.10 -3.81
CA SER A 100 12.14 17.11 -4.53
C SER A 100 11.57 17.37 -5.92
N VAL A 101 11.78 18.58 -6.41
CA VAL A 101 11.49 18.98 -7.80
C VAL A 101 12.79 19.52 -8.40
N ASP A 102 13.23 18.95 -9.51
CA ASP A 102 14.42 19.36 -10.24
C ASP A 102 14.01 20.01 -11.57
N GLN A 103 14.00 21.32 -11.60
CA GLN A 103 13.63 22.10 -12.77
C GLN A 103 14.60 21.93 -13.93
N PHE A 104 15.87 21.68 -13.64
CA PHE A 104 16.90 21.53 -14.67
C PHE A 104 16.79 20.19 -15.41
N ASN A 105 16.41 19.14 -14.72
CA ASN A 105 16.20 17.79 -15.29
C ASN A 105 14.75 17.48 -15.63
N ASN A 106 13.83 18.41 -15.40
CA ASN A 106 12.39 18.18 -15.58
C ASN A 106 11.91 16.89 -14.86
N SER A 107 12.34 16.73 -13.61
CA SER A 107 12.02 15.54 -12.82
C SER A 107 11.57 15.91 -11.41
N LEU A 108 10.82 15.01 -10.80
CA LEU A 108 10.46 15.11 -9.39
C LEU A 108 10.58 13.76 -8.71
N VAL A 109 10.87 13.78 -7.42
CA VAL A 109 10.86 12.59 -6.57
C VAL A 109 9.65 12.69 -5.63
N ILE A 110 8.76 11.73 -5.73
CA ILE A 110 7.51 11.73 -4.99
C ILE A 110 7.24 10.33 -4.42
N GLU A 111 6.63 10.27 -3.26
CA GLU A 111 6.29 9.00 -2.65
C GLU A 111 5.15 8.28 -3.39
N ALA A 112 5.16 6.95 -3.34
CA ALA A 112 4.31 6.09 -4.16
C ALA A 112 2.80 6.22 -3.91
N GLY A 113 2.39 6.73 -2.77
CA GLY A 113 0.98 6.93 -2.41
C GLY A 113 0.42 8.29 -2.78
N ALA A 114 1.24 9.18 -3.36
CA ALA A 114 0.77 10.52 -3.74
C ALA A 114 -0.17 10.45 -4.95
N PRO A 115 -1.30 11.16 -4.92
CA PRO A 115 -2.17 11.29 -6.09
C PRO A 115 -1.47 12.02 -7.25
N LEU A 116 -1.85 11.69 -8.48
CA LEU A 116 -1.29 12.34 -9.67
C LEU A 116 -1.44 13.86 -9.63
N VAL A 117 -2.57 14.37 -9.14
CA VAL A 117 -2.81 15.81 -9.01
C VAL A 117 -1.76 16.50 -8.12
N THR A 118 -1.26 15.84 -7.10
CA THR A 118 -0.18 16.35 -6.24
C THR A 118 1.11 16.55 -7.04
N ALA A 119 1.46 15.58 -7.88
CA ALA A 119 2.62 15.66 -8.76
C ALA A 119 2.48 16.81 -9.78
N GLN A 120 1.30 16.94 -10.38
CA GLN A 120 1.01 18.02 -11.34
C GLN A 120 1.14 19.40 -10.69
N GLN A 121 0.57 19.60 -9.52
CA GLN A 121 0.68 20.86 -8.77
C GLN A 121 2.13 21.19 -8.42
N ALA A 122 2.89 20.20 -7.95
CA ALA A 122 4.32 20.40 -7.63
C ALA A 122 5.15 20.76 -8.86
N ALA A 123 4.78 20.27 -10.03
CA ALA A 123 5.47 20.58 -11.30
C ALA A 123 5.12 21.97 -11.85
N GLU A 124 3.95 22.51 -11.50
CA GLU A 124 3.50 23.86 -11.93
C GLU A 124 4.11 24.96 -11.06
N ASP A 125 4.36 24.72 -9.80
CA ASP A 125 4.94 25.68 -8.86
C ASP A 125 6.45 25.85 -9.08
#